data_72d533424d082db5323e5b4decc5dc45
#
_entry.id   72d533424d082db5323e5b4decc5dc45
#
_cell.length_a   1.000
_cell.length_b   1.000
_cell.length_c   1.000
_cell.angle_alpha   90.00
_cell.angle_beta   90.00
_cell.angle_gamma   90.00
#
_symmetry.space_group_name_H-M   'P 1'
#
loop_
_entity.id
_entity.type
_entity.pdbx_description
1 polymer ?
#
loop_
_entity_poly.entity_id
_entity_poly.type
_entity_poly.pdbx_seq_one_letter_code
_entity_poly.pdbx_strand_id
1 'polypeptide(L)'
;IIGSLDKDLMQCVKEDKIVMYSTRYKTFTNDKGVKEKFGILPNQIPDFLALTGDSSDGIPGMKGIGQKTATLLLQKYENIDLILNDTDNWKKTVRGGERHAETISNNFELLKLFKELTTLKKTVNVPKDIEDYKVRDINQTKLNKFSEKYRLNI
;
A
#
# COMPACT_ATOMS: atom_id res chain seq x y z
N ILE A 1 3.20 -8.19 -14.34
CA ILE A 1 2.39 -8.85 -13.28
C ILE A 1 3.17 -8.82 -11.99
N ILE A 2 2.54 -8.41 -10.88
CA ILE A 2 3.12 -8.43 -9.54
C ILE A 2 2.51 -9.62 -8.80
N GLY A 3 3.30 -10.67 -8.54
CA GLY A 3 2.89 -11.86 -7.81
C GLY A 3 3.02 -11.65 -6.29
N SER A 4 1.97 -11.19 -5.62
CA SER A 4 1.99 -10.92 -4.18
C SER A 4 0.60 -10.94 -3.55
N LEU A 5 0.58 -11.14 -2.21
CA LEU A 5 -0.62 -10.96 -1.37
C LEU A 5 -0.60 -9.62 -0.62
N ASP A 6 0.52 -8.94 -0.68
CA ASP A 6 0.75 -7.67 0.01
C ASP A 6 -0.11 -6.56 -0.62
N LYS A 7 -1.02 -6.00 0.18
CA LYS A 7 -1.95 -4.97 -0.27
C LYS A 7 -1.25 -3.64 -0.60
N ASP A 8 -0.09 -3.37 -0.01
CA ASP A 8 0.66 -2.14 -0.27
C ASP A 8 1.12 -2.05 -1.72
N LEU A 9 1.41 -3.21 -2.34
CA LEU A 9 1.75 -3.29 -3.75
C LEU A 9 0.58 -2.94 -4.70
N MET A 10 -0.65 -2.84 -4.18
CA MET A 10 -1.80 -2.38 -4.99
C MET A 10 -1.64 -0.93 -5.43
N GLN A 11 -0.83 -0.12 -4.74
CA GLN A 11 -0.50 1.23 -5.20
C GLN A 11 0.30 1.26 -6.52
N CYS A 12 0.88 0.13 -6.94
CA CYS A 12 1.60 -0.03 -8.20
C CYS A 12 0.69 -0.42 -9.37
N VAL A 13 -0.55 -0.83 -9.10
CA VAL A 13 -1.51 -1.22 -10.15
C VAL A 13 -1.81 -0.03 -11.05
N LYS A 14 -1.80 -0.27 -12.35
CA LYS A 14 -2.05 0.78 -13.33
C LYS A 14 -2.73 0.20 -14.55
N GLU A 15 -4.02 0.46 -14.69
CA GLU A 15 -4.85 -0.03 -15.79
C GLU A 15 -4.67 -1.57 -15.95
N ASP A 16 -4.56 -2.03 -17.19
CA ASP A 16 -4.23 -3.42 -17.51
C ASP A 16 -2.70 -3.63 -17.76
N LYS A 17 -1.89 -2.58 -17.58
CA LYS A 17 -0.43 -2.63 -17.80
C LYS A 17 0.32 -3.23 -16.62
N ILE A 18 -0.14 -2.92 -15.39
CA ILE A 18 0.44 -3.47 -14.16
C ILE A 18 -0.71 -4.01 -13.33
N VAL A 19 -0.76 -5.32 -13.18
CA VAL A 19 -1.78 -6.04 -12.41
C VAL A 19 -1.13 -6.86 -11.31
N MET A 20 -1.84 -7.02 -10.19
CA MET A 20 -1.43 -7.97 -9.14
C MET A 20 -2.02 -9.36 -9.42
N TYR A 21 -1.24 -10.38 -9.10
CA TYR A 21 -1.68 -11.77 -9.10
C TYR A 21 -1.56 -12.36 -7.69
N SER A 22 -2.70 -12.77 -7.16
CA SER A 22 -2.75 -13.50 -5.89
C SER A 22 -2.48 -14.98 -6.13
N THR A 23 -1.34 -15.47 -5.65
CA THR A 23 -0.98 -16.89 -5.76
C THR A 23 -1.91 -17.79 -4.92
N ARG A 24 -2.43 -17.26 -3.80
CA ARG A 24 -3.35 -17.97 -2.91
C ARG A 24 -4.75 -18.13 -3.51
N TYR A 25 -5.29 -17.04 -4.07
CA TYR A 25 -6.68 -17.02 -4.59
C TYR A 25 -6.75 -17.22 -6.10
N LYS A 26 -5.60 -17.26 -6.78
CA LYS A 26 -5.47 -17.41 -8.24
C LYS A 26 -6.29 -16.36 -9.02
N THR A 27 -6.30 -15.13 -8.51
CA THR A 27 -7.06 -14.01 -9.08
C THR A 27 -6.13 -12.88 -9.49
N PHE A 28 -6.51 -12.18 -10.56
CA PHE A 28 -5.87 -10.93 -10.96
C PHE A 28 -6.64 -9.75 -10.38
N THR A 29 -5.90 -8.72 -9.99
CA THR A 29 -6.46 -7.44 -9.53
C THR A 29 -5.84 -6.31 -10.34
N ASN A 30 -6.66 -5.63 -11.12
CA ASN A 30 -6.34 -4.37 -11.80
C ASN A 30 -6.94 -3.19 -11.02
N ASP A 31 -6.93 -1.99 -11.58
CA ASP A 31 -7.50 -0.78 -10.98
C ASP A 31 -9.00 -0.90 -10.66
N LYS A 32 -9.77 -1.56 -11.51
CA LYS A 32 -11.19 -1.86 -11.25
C LYS A 32 -11.34 -2.75 -10.01
N GLY A 33 -10.54 -3.81 -9.92
CA GLY A 33 -10.53 -4.70 -8.75
C GLY A 33 -10.10 -3.99 -7.46
N VAL A 34 -9.16 -3.04 -7.51
CA VAL A 34 -8.82 -2.18 -6.35
C VAL A 34 -10.02 -1.33 -5.96
N LYS A 35 -10.68 -0.69 -6.94
CA LYS A 35 -11.87 0.13 -6.71
C LYS A 35 -13.05 -0.67 -6.16
N GLU A 36 -13.28 -1.88 -6.65
CA GLU A 36 -14.33 -2.78 -6.13
C GLU A 36 -14.04 -3.19 -4.69
N LYS A 37 -12.79 -3.46 -4.36
CA LYS A 37 -12.40 -3.94 -3.03
C LYS A 37 -12.36 -2.85 -1.96
N PHE A 38 -11.83 -1.67 -2.29
CA PHE A 38 -11.58 -0.59 -1.33
C PHE A 38 -12.43 0.67 -1.58
N GLY A 39 -13.08 0.77 -2.73
CA GLY A 39 -13.82 1.95 -3.14
C GLY A 39 -12.96 3.13 -3.58
N ILE A 40 -11.65 2.95 -3.74
CA ILE A 40 -10.67 3.99 -4.06
C ILE A 40 -9.79 3.57 -5.25
N LEU A 41 -8.98 4.49 -5.75
CA LEU A 41 -8.03 4.23 -6.82
C LEU A 41 -6.69 3.67 -6.27
N PRO A 42 -5.90 2.95 -7.10
CA PRO A 42 -4.61 2.41 -6.68
C PRO A 42 -3.65 3.43 -6.06
N ASN A 43 -3.55 4.62 -6.62
CA ASN A 43 -2.70 5.70 -6.12
C ASN A 43 -3.14 6.25 -4.75
N GLN A 44 -4.34 5.92 -4.29
CA GLN A 44 -4.89 6.32 -3.00
C GLN A 44 -4.65 5.28 -1.89
N ILE A 45 -4.09 4.11 -2.22
CA ILE A 45 -3.81 3.05 -1.23
C ILE A 45 -2.93 3.54 -0.08
N PRO A 46 -1.83 4.29 -0.29
CA PRO A 46 -1.03 4.78 0.83
C PRO A 46 -1.83 5.66 1.78
N ASP A 47 -2.61 6.59 1.25
CA ASP A 47 -3.45 7.49 2.04
C ASP A 47 -4.55 6.73 2.79
N PHE A 48 -5.13 5.73 2.14
CA PHE A 48 -6.14 4.88 2.76
C PHE A 48 -5.57 4.09 3.94
N LEU A 49 -4.40 3.47 3.79
CA LEU A 49 -3.74 2.72 4.85
C LEU A 49 -3.22 3.62 5.97
N ALA A 50 -2.75 4.82 5.66
CA ALA A 50 -2.38 5.80 6.67
C ALA A 50 -3.57 6.21 7.56
N LEU A 51 -4.76 6.36 6.97
CA LEU A 51 -5.99 6.69 7.70
C LEU A 51 -6.55 5.51 8.48
N THR A 52 -6.65 4.34 7.85
CA THR A 52 -7.33 3.16 8.43
C THR A 52 -6.43 2.29 9.30
N GLY A 53 -5.12 2.43 9.11
CA GLY A 53 -4.10 1.53 9.66
C GLY A 53 -3.88 0.28 8.82
N ASP A 54 -2.78 -0.39 9.14
CA ASP A 54 -2.37 -1.68 8.64
C ASP A 54 -1.83 -2.56 9.76
N SER A 55 -2.64 -3.51 10.21
CA SER A 55 -2.26 -4.41 11.31
C SER A 55 -1.12 -5.36 10.94
N SER A 56 -0.94 -5.68 9.65
CA SER A 56 0.17 -6.54 9.21
C SER A 56 1.52 -5.86 9.39
N ASP A 57 1.55 -4.54 9.24
CA ASP A 57 2.77 -3.72 9.35
C ASP A 57 2.84 -2.92 10.66
N GLY A 58 1.89 -3.17 11.56
CA GLY A 58 1.85 -2.50 12.86
C GLY A 58 1.46 -1.02 12.80
N ILE A 59 0.82 -0.58 11.72
CA ILE A 59 0.35 0.81 11.55
C ILE A 59 -1.06 0.93 12.13
N PRO A 60 -1.26 1.70 13.22
CA PRO A 60 -2.55 1.76 13.90
C PRO A 60 -3.61 2.59 13.16
N GLY A 61 -3.20 3.47 12.25
CA GLY A 61 -4.08 4.43 11.59
C GLY A 61 -4.61 5.53 12.53
N MET A 62 -5.61 6.29 12.06
CA MET A 62 -6.21 7.37 12.83
C MET A 62 -7.40 6.86 13.63
N LYS A 63 -7.36 7.07 14.95
CA LYS A 63 -8.39 6.57 15.88
C LYS A 63 -9.79 7.01 15.47
N GLY A 64 -10.67 6.05 15.24
CA GLY A 64 -12.06 6.29 14.85
C GLY A 64 -12.29 6.48 13.35
N ILE A 65 -11.24 6.53 12.53
CA ILE A 65 -11.35 6.61 11.08
C ILE A 65 -11.23 5.20 10.51
N GLY A 66 -12.36 4.57 10.27
CA GLY A 66 -12.42 3.26 9.63
C GLY A 66 -12.53 3.35 8.10
N GLN A 67 -12.56 2.19 7.46
CA GLN A 67 -12.59 2.06 5.99
C GLN A 67 -13.67 2.92 5.34
N LYS A 68 -14.91 2.92 5.86
CA LYS A 68 -16.03 3.69 5.29
C LYS A 68 -15.74 5.20 5.26
N THR A 69 -15.21 5.74 6.35
CA THR A 69 -14.88 7.18 6.44
C THR A 69 -13.70 7.52 5.54
N ALA A 70 -12.64 6.71 5.56
CA ALA A 70 -11.46 6.91 4.71
C ALA A 70 -11.82 6.84 3.22
N THR A 71 -12.60 5.84 2.81
CA THR A 71 -13.08 5.72 1.42
C THR A 71 -13.89 6.94 1.00
N LEU A 72 -14.83 7.39 1.82
CA LEU A 72 -15.67 8.55 1.50
C LEU A 72 -14.83 9.83 1.36
N LEU A 73 -13.86 10.05 2.25
CA LEU A 73 -12.98 11.20 2.17
C LEU A 73 -12.10 11.13 0.91
N LEU A 74 -11.48 9.99 0.63
CA LEU A 74 -10.58 9.84 -0.53
C LEU A 74 -11.31 9.87 -1.87
N GLN A 75 -12.56 9.42 -1.94
CA GLN A 75 -13.39 9.59 -3.15
C GLN A 75 -13.68 11.06 -3.46
N LYS A 76 -13.81 11.88 -2.41
CA LYS A 76 -14.10 13.31 -2.57
C LYS A 76 -12.85 14.16 -2.78
N TYR A 77 -11.75 13.83 -2.07
CA TYR A 77 -10.58 14.72 -1.97
C TYR A 77 -9.30 14.18 -2.61
N GLU A 78 -9.32 12.98 -3.16
CA GLU A 78 -8.21 12.30 -3.83
C GLU A 78 -7.04 11.92 -2.92
N ASN A 79 -6.60 12.75 -1.99
CA ASN A 79 -5.48 12.48 -1.09
C ASN A 79 -5.63 13.18 0.27
N ILE A 80 -4.78 12.81 1.24
CA ILE A 80 -4.78 13.35 2.60
C ILE A 80 -4.53 14.86 2.61
N ASP A 81 -3.65 15.38 1.76
CA ASP A 81 -3.30 16.79 1.76
C ASP A 81 -4.52 17.66 1.40
N LEU A 82 -5.33 17.21 0.44
CA LEU A 82 -6.59 17.88 0.08
C LEU A 82 -7.67 17.72 1.17
N ILE A 83 -7.71 16.55 1.86
CA ILE A 83 -8.58 16.35 3.02
C ILE A 83 -8.25 17.36 4.12
N LEU A 84 -6.98 17.58 4.40
CA LEU A 84 -6.52 18.52 5.42
C LEU A 84 -6.84 19.96 5.05
N ASN A 85 -6.67 20.33 3.79
CA ASN A 85 -6.91 21.69 3.31
C ASN A 85 -8.40 22.10 3.34
N ASP A 86 -9.33 21.15 3.29
CA ASP A 86 -10.78 21.41 3.26
C ASP A 86 -11.53 20.90 4.51
N THR A 87 -10.83 20.79 5.63
CA THR A 87 -11.35 20.24 6.90
C THR A 87 -12.64 20.92 7.34
N ASP A 88 -12.75 22.22 7.21
CA ASP A 88 -13.91 22.99 7.64
C ASP A 88 -15.21 22.65 6.89
N ASN A 89 -15.09 22.17 5.66
CA ASN A 89 -16.24 21.77 4.87
C ASN A 89 -16.64 20.30 5.12
N TRP A 90 -15.69 19.35 5.06
CA TRP A 90 -16.08 17.95 5.18
C TRP A 90 -16.45 17.56 6.61
N LYS A 91 -15.90 18.19 7.65
CA LYS A 91 -16.25 17.90 9.04
C LYS A 91 -17.75 18.09 9.34
N LYS A 92 -18.42 18.97 8.60
CA LYS A 92 -19.85 19.25 8.71
C LYS A 92 -20.73 18.25 7.95
N THR A 93 -20.18 17.58 6.95
CA THR A 93 -20.92 16.70 6.04
C THR A 93 -20.70 15.20 6.30
N VAL A 94 -19.58 14.86 6.92
CA VAL A 94 -19.23 13.47 7.26
C VAL A 94 -19.76 13.13 8.64
N ARG A 95 -20.41 11.98 8.80
CA ARG A 95 -20.88 11.52 10.11
C ARG A 95 -19.70 11.40 11.10
N GLY A 96 -19.78 12.12 12.20
CA GLY A 96 -18.69 12.19 13.18
C GLY A 96 -17.50 13.06 12.72
N GLY A 97 -17.68 13.89 11.70
CA GLY A 97 -16.63 14.64 11.04
C GLY A 97 -15.88 15.58 11.97
N GLU A 98 -16.55 16.26 12.90
CA GLU A 98 -15.88 17.12 13.90
C GLU A 98 -14.84 16.32 14.71
N ARG A 99 -15.23 15.16 15.23
CA ARG A 99 -14.32 14.28 15.97
C ARG A 99 -13.18 13.73 15.10
N HIS A 100 -13.48 13.38 13.85
CA HIS A 100 -12.45 12.89 12.92
C HIS A 100 -11.46 14.01 12.56
N ALA A 101 -11.96 15.24 12.34
CA ALA A 101 -11.12 16.40 12.08
C ALA A 101 -10.20 16.72 13.27
N GLU A 102 -10.73 16.68 14.48
CA GLU A 102 -9.95 16.84 15.71
C GLU A 102 -8.88 15.73 15.84
N THR A 103 -9.25 14.47 15.59
CA THR A 103 -8.29 13.35 15.62
C THR A 103 -7.15 13.56 14.63
N ILE A 104 -7.45 13.95 13.39
CA ILE A 104 -6.45 14.21 12.36
C ILE A 104 -5.57 15.39 12.76
N SER A 105 -6.16 16.49 13.20
CA SER A 105 -5.43 17.71 13.58
C SER A 105 -4.46 17.45 14.74
N ASN A 106 -4.94 16.76 15.78
CA ASN A 106 -4.11 16.45 16.96
C ASN A 106 -3.00 15.42 16.68
N ASN A 107 -3.10 14.68 15.59
CA ASN A 107 -2.13 13.61 15.21
C ASN A 107 -1.56 13.82 13.81
N PHE A 108 -1.44 15.08 13.38
CA PHE A 108 -1.02 15.41 12.01
C PHE A 108 0.36 14.85 11.64
N GLU A 109 1.34 15.00 12.51
CA GLU A 109 2.70 14.48 12.26
C GLU A 109 2.72 12.94 12.23
N LEU A 110 1.88 12.32 13.05
CA LEU A 110 1.73 10.85 13.04
C LEU A 110 1.07 10.36 11.76
N LEU A 111 0.07 11.07 11.25
CA LEU A 111 -0.57 10.76 9.97
C LEU A 111 0.41 10.87 8.80
N LYS A 112 1.27 11.91 8.81
CA LYS A 112 2.36 12.03 7.82
C LYS A 112 3.32 10.86 7.87
N LEU A 113 3.74 10.47 9.07
CA LEU A 113 4.61 9.31 9.26
C LEU A 113 3.94 8.04 8.71
N PHE A 114 2.66 7.81 9.00
CA PHE A 114 1.94 6.65 8.47
C PHE A 114 1.86 6.69 6.94
N LYS A 115 1.61 7.86 6.34
CA LYS A 115 1.64 8.01 4.89
C LYS A 115 3.03 7.70 4.30
N GLU A 116 4.10 8.13 4.95
CA GLU A 116 5.46 7.79 4.53
C GLU A 116 5.72 6.28 4.61
N LEU A 117 5.33 5.63 5.71
CA LEU A 117 5.52 4.19 5.93
C LEU A 117 4.71 3.33 4.94
N THR A 118 3.52 3.76 4.56
CA THR A 118 2.66 3.05 3.60
C THR A 118 3.00 3.34 2.14
N THR A 119 3.82 4.37 1.87
CA THR A 119 4.19 4.76 0.50
C THR A 119 5.44 4.02 0.04
N LEU A 120 5.33 3.25 -1.04
CA LEU A 120 6.47 2.55 -1.62
C LEU A 120 7.53 3.52 -2.14
N LYS A 121 8.77 3.32 -1.71
CA LYS A 121 9.91 4.14 -2.13
C LYS A 121 10.30 3.81 -3.57
N LYS A 122 10.24 4.81 -4.45
CA LYS A 122 10.56 4.68 -5.89
C LYS A 122 12.01 5.00 -6.23
N THR A 123 12.78 5.48 -5.27
CA THR A 123 14.16 5.99 -5.47
C THR A 123 15.23 5.03 -4.94
N VAL A 124 14.89 3.74 -4.83
CA VAL A 124 15.87 2.72 -4.45
C VAL A 124 16.83 2.45 -5.61
N ASN A 125 18.12 2.22 -5.26
CA ASN A 125 19.11 1.88 -6.26
C ASN A 125 18.95 0.40 -6.65
N VAL A 126 18.47 0.17 -7.86
CA VAL A 126 18.30 -1.16 -8.46
C VAL A 126 19.00 -1.21 -9.81
N PRO A 127 19.46 -2.39 -10.28
CA PRO A 127 19.95 -2.54 -11.64
C PRO A 127 18.91 -2.03 -12.64
N LYS A 128 19.37 -1.31 -13.67
CA LYS A 128 18.48 -0.68 -14.65
C LYS A 128 18.27 -1.55 -15.88
N ASP A 129 19.19 -2.47 -16.15
CA ASP A 129 19.10 -3.39 -17.28
C ASP A 129 18.29 -4.63 -16.88
N ILE A 130 17.31 -4.99 -17.70
CA ILE A 130 16.50 -6.19 -17.52
C ILE A 130 17.36 -7.47 -17.58
N GLU A 131 18.49 -7.42 -18.29
CA GLU A 131 19.44 -8.52 -18.37
C GLU A 131 20.08 -8.88 -17.02
N ASP A 132 20.22 -7.90 -16.13
CA ASP A 132 20.73 -8.12 -14.76
C ASP A 132 19.82 -9.01 -13.92
N TYR A 133 18.54 -9.12 -14.30
CA TYR A 133 17.52 -9.93 -13.62
C TYR A 133 17.30 -11.30 -14.27
N LYS A 134 18.02 -11.62 -15.35
CA LYS A 134 17.92 -12.95 -15.95
C LYS A 134 18.36 -14.02 -14.96
N VAL A 135 17.59 -15.08 -14.90
CA VAL A 135 17.98 -16.29 -14.17
C VAL A 135 19.25 -16.84 -14.82
N ARG A 136 20.30 -16.96 -14.04
CA ARG A 136 21.60 -17.52 -14.46
C ARG A 136 21.63 -19.00 -14.13
N ASP A 137 22.49 -19.74 -14.84
CA ASP A 137 22.73 -21.14 -14.52
C ASP A 137 23.19 -21.31 -13.08
N ILE A 138 22.76 -22.41 -12.48
CA ILE A 138 23.12 -22.73 -11.11
C ILE A 138 24.63 -22.98 -11.02
N ASN A 139 25.31 -22.21 -10.20
CA ASN A 139 26.71 -22.50 -9.86
C ASN A 139 26.74 -23.65 -8.86
N GLN A 140 26.93 -24.85 -9.38
CA GLN A 140 26.90 -26.10 -8.58
C GLN A 140 27.91 -26.07 -7.43
N THR A 141 29.12 -25.53 -7.65
CA THR A 141 30.15 -25.42 -6.60
C THR A 141 29.68 -24.55 -5.43
N LYS A 142 29.05 -23.41 -5.73
CA LYS A 142 28.49 -22.54 -4.67
C LYS A 142 27.31 -23.19 -3.98
N LEU A 143 26.45 -23.87 -4.72
CA LEU A 143 25.29 -24.59 -4.17
C LEU A 143 25.74 -25.69 -3.20
N ASN A 144 26.73 -26.51 -3.61
CA ASN A 144 27.27 -27.59 -2.76
C ASN A 144 27.87 -27.02 -1.46
N LYS A 145 28.69 -25.97 -1.56
CA LYS A 145 29.25 -25.29 -0.36
C LYS A 145 28.17 -24.72 0.56
N PHE A 146 27.10 -24.19 -0.01
CA PHE A 146 25.96 -23.67 0.75
C PHE A 146 25.21 -24.82 1.45
N SER A 147 24.94 -25.92 0.71
CA SER A 147 24.28 -27.10 1.21
C SER A 147 25.06 -27.74 2.39
N GLU A 148 26.37 -27.90 2.24
CA GLU A 148 27.25 -28.39 3.30
C GLU A 148 27.23 -27.48 4.52
N LYS A 149 27.40 -26.16 4.31
CA LYS A 149 27.43 -25.18 5.41
C LYS A 149 26.15 -25.19 6.24
N TYR A 150 25.00 -25.35 5.62
CA TYR A 150 23.69 -25.28 6.27
C TYR A 150 23.04 -26.66 6.45
N ARG A 151 23.75 -27.75 6.15
CA ARG A 151 23.27 -29.13 6.25
C ARG A 151 21.94 -29.39 5.53
N LEU A 152 21.81 -28.84 4.32
CA LEU A 152 20.62 -28.97 3.49
C LEU A 152 20.79 -30.13 2.52
N ASN A 153 19.74 -30.92 2.35
CA ASN A 153 19.65 -31.93 1.29
C ASN A 153 19.04 -31.29 0.03
N ILE A 154 19.90 -30.76 -0.85
CA ILE A 154 19.48 -30.08 -2.08
C ILE A 154 20.09 -30.86 -3.26
#